data_9e6232987659ce3bc9891ca0befd416f
#
_entry.id   9e6232987659ce3bc9891ca0befd416f
#
_cell.length_a   1.000
_cell.length_b   1.000
_cell.length_c   1.000
_cell.angle_alpha   90.00
_cell.angle_beta   90.00
_cell.angle_gamma   90.00
#
_symmetry.space_group_name_H-M   'P 1'
#
loop_
_entity.id
_entity.type
_entity.pdbx_description
1 polymer ?
#
loop_
_entity_poly.entity_id
_entity_poly.type
_entity_poly.pdbx_seq_one_letter_code
_entity_poly.pdbx_strand_id
1 'polypeptide(L)'
;MRLQSAIFTFPDALLDGGALRPGADKVLSILKMESVWLYAVTALDRAEAQALLRLAGIEGDFRGLLTEREAGCAVCSRTMLEKAMRRLRSQKADTVVFTGTLALVETAKKAGFRAVAVGGAVGEDEWRQMCALADYELPHYEDWLRLE
;
A
#
# COMPACT_ATOMS: atom_id res chain seq x y z
N MET A 1 -2.55 4.16 -19.20
CA MET A 1 -1.64 3.09 -18.78
C MET A 1 -2.37 2.16 -17.82
N ARG A 2 -2.25 0.88 -18.08
CA ARG A 2 -2.99 -0.11 -17.28
C ARG A 2 -2.19 -0.53 -16.05
N LEU A 3 -2.83 -0.46 -14.89
CA LEU A 3 -2.26 -0.91 -13.64
C LEU A 3 -2.48 -2.42 -13.49
N GLN A 4 -1.41 -3.18 -13.20
CA GLN A 4 -1.51 -4.63 -12.99
C GLN A 4 -1.48 -5.02 -11.51
N SER A 5 -0.76 -4.26 -10.70
CA SER A 5 -0.51 -4.63 -9.31
C SER A 5 -0.46 -3.43 -8.40
N ALA A 6 -0.88 -3.62 -7.16
CA ALA A 6 -0.79 -2.62 -6.11
C ALA A 6 -0.20 -3.24 -4.86
N ILE A 7 0.80 -2.57 -4.29
CA ILE A 7 1.44 -2.96 -3.05
C ILE A 7 1.02 -1.97 -1.98
N PHE A 8 0.47 -2.46 -0.88
CA PHE A 8 0.04 -1.62 0.24
C PHE A 8 0.95 -1.85 1.43
N THR A 9 1.44 -0.78 2.03
CA THR A 9 2.14 -0.91 3.30
C THR A 9 1.11 -1.02 4.42
N PHE A 10 1.28 -2.00 5.28
CA PHE A 10 0.28 -2.35 6.27
C PHE A 10 0.87 -2.26 7.68
N PRO A 11 0.20 -1.67 8.64
CA PRO A 11 -1.20 -1.19 8.61
C PRO A 11 -1.38 0.26 8.16
N ASP A 12 -0.33 1.06 8.01
CA ASP A 12 -0.40 2.50 7.85
C ASP A 12 -1.29 2.97 6.69
N ALA A 13 -1.25 2.26 5.55
CA ALA A 13 -2.01 2.67 4.38
C ALA A 13 -3.50 2.32 4.47
N LEU A 14 -3.89 1.38 5.33
CA LEU A 14 -5.25 0.85 5.33
C LEU A 14 -6.01 1.04 6.65
N LEU A 15 -5.30 1.07 7.79
CA LEU A 15 -5.93 1.15 9.10
C LEU A 15 -5.61 2.45 9.81
N ASP A 16 -6.57 2.92 10.60
CA ASP A 16 -6.42 4.03 11.51
C ASP A 16 -6.90 3.56 12.88
N GLY A 17 -5.98 3.44 13.86
CA GLY A 17 -6.30 2.95 15.18
C GLY A 17 -6.89 1.55 15.20
N GLY A 18 -6.48 0.69 14.25
CA GLY A 18 -6.98 -0.68 14.14
C GLY A 18 -8.25 -0.82 13.32
N ALA A 19 -8.90 0.28 12.96
CA ALA A 19 -10.10 0.27 12.13
C ALA A 19 -9.75 0.58 10.69
N LEU A 20 -10.47 -0.03 9.75
CA LEU A 20 -10.28 0.24 8.33
C LEU A 20 -10.59 1.71 8.00
N ARG A 21 -9.71 2.36 7.25
CA ARG A 21 -9.94 3.75 6.84
C ARG A 21 -11.22 3.82 5.98
N PRO A 22 -12.06 4.86 6.21
CA PRO A 22 -13.32 4.97 5.44
C PRO A 22 -13.08 4.95 3.94
N GLY A 23 -13.83 4.10 3.24
CA GLY A 23 -13.73 3.97 1.80
C GLY A 23 -12.65 3.02 1.29
N ALA A 24 -11.75 2.58 2.15
CA ALA A 24 -10.66 1.69 1.75
C ALA A 24 -11.18 0.37 1.17
N ASP A 25 -12.20 -0.21 1.80
CA ASP A 25 -12.81 -1.46 1.34
C ASP A 25 -13.36 -1.33 -0.09
N LYS A 26 -13.95 -0.18 -0.40
CA LYS A 26 -14.51 0.07 -1.72
C LYS A 26 -13.41 0.25 -2.76
N VAL A 27 -12.33 0.95 -2.41
CA VAL A 27 -11.19 1.11 -3.32
C VAL A 27 -10.55 -0.24 -3.61
N LEU A 28 -10.37 -1.09 -2.59
CA LEU A 28 -9.83 -2.43 -2.80
C LEU A 28 -10.74 -3.25 -3.74
N SER A 29 -12.05 -3.15 -3.57
CA SER A 29 -13.00 -3.84 -4.44
C SER A 29 -12.92 -3.34 -5.88
N ILE A 30 -12.80 -2.04 -6.08
CA ILE A 30 -12.67 -1.46 -7.42
C ILE A 30 -11.40 -1.97 -8.10
N LEU A 31 -10.28 -1.97 -7.38
CA LEU A 31 -9.01 -2.47 -7.93
C LEU A 31 -9.14 -3.94 -8.34
N LYS A 32 -9.78 -4.76 -7.51
CA LYS A 32 -10.02 -6.17 -7.85
C LYS A 32 -10.90 -6.33 -9.08
N MET A 33 -11.94 -5.52 -9.19
CA MET A 33 -12.82 -5.55 -10.36
C MET A 33 -12.08 -5.17 -11.62
N GLU A 34 -11.06 -4.34 -11.51
CA GLU A 34 -10.21 -3.96 -12.64
C GLU A 34 -9.07 -4.96 -12.86
N SER A 35 -9.12 -6.10 -12.18
CA SER A 35 -8.11 -7.17 -12.28
C SER A 35 -6.73 -6.76 -11.79
N VAL A 36 -6.67 -5.85 -10.83
CA VAL A 36 -5.43 -5.44 -10.18
C VAL A 36 -5.15 -6.41 -9.03
N TRP A 37 -3.95 -7.01 -9.03
CA TRP A 37 -3.52 -7.89 -7.95
C TRP A 37 -3.05 -7.07 -6.76
N LEU A 38 -3.49 -7.43 -5.56
CA LEU A 38 -3.15 -6.70 -4.34
C LEU A 38 -2.18 -7.50 -3.48
N TYR A 39 -1.18 -6.83 -2.92
CA TYR A 39 -0.18 -7.44 -2.05
C TYR A 39 0.11 -6.50 -0.88
N ALA A 40 0.34 -7.06 0.31
CA ALA A 40 0.66 -6.27 1.49
C ALA A 40 2.09 -6.53 1.94
N VAL A 41 2.78 -5.47 2.37
CA VAL A 41 4.10 -5.56 3.01
C VAL A 41 4.00 -4.92 4.39
N THR A 42 4.68 -5.50 5.38
CA THR A 42 4.49 -5.06 6.77
C THR A 42 5.73 -5.29 7.62
N ALA A 43 5.87 -4.46 8.66
CA ALA A 43 6.86 -4.66 9.71
C ALA A 43 6.32 -5.55 10.85
N LEU A 44 5.02 -5.83 10.85
CA LEU A 44 4.40 -6.67 11.87
C LEU A 44 4.73 -8.13 11.66
N ASP A 45 4.62 -8.94 12.71
CA ASP A 45 4.67 -10.39 12.59
C ASP A 45 3.48 -10.86 11.77
N ARG A 46 3.66 -11.99 11.05
CA ARG A 46 2.61 -12.53 10.18
C ARG A 46 1.29 -12.76 10.91
N ALA A 47 1.36 -13.39 12.10
CA ALA A 47 0.15 -13.68 12.88
C ALA A 47 -0.60 -12.41 13.25
N GLU A 48 0.11 -11.38 13.66
CA GLU A 48 -0.48 -10.10 14.03
C GLU A 48 -1.10 -9.41 12.82
N ALA A 49 -0.38 -9.36 11.72
CA ALA A 49 -0.87 -8.75 10.48
C ALA A 49 -2.11 -9.47 9.95
N GLN A 50 -2.09 -10.80 9.95
CA GLN A 50 -3.24 -11.59 9.52
C GLN A 50 -4.46 -11.36 10.39
N ALA A 51 -4.28 -11.27 11.70
CA ALA A 51 -5.38 -11.01 12.61
C ALA A 51 -6.02 -9.65 12.33
N LEU A 52 -5.20 -8.62 12.08
CA LEU A 52 -5.72 -7.29 11.76
C LEU A 52 -6.43 -7.27 10.41
N LEU A 53 -5.91 -7.96 9.40
CA LEU A 53 -6.55 -8.06 8.09
C LEU A 53 -7.91 -8.76 8.20
N ARG A 54 -8.01 -9.81 9.01
CA ARG A 54 -9.27 -10.52 9.24
C ARG A 54 -10.29 -9.65 9.94
N LEU A 55 -9.87 -8.95 10.99
CA LEU A 55 -10.76 -8.05 11.71
C LEU A 55 -11.30 -6.94 10.82
N ALA A 56 -10.48 -6.46 9.89
CA ALA A 56 -10.89 -5.43 8.94
C ALA A 56 -11.73 -5.99 7.79
N GLY A 57 -11.80 -7.31 7.66
CA GLY A 57 -12.58 -7.97 6.60
C GLY A 57 -11.94 -7.91 5.23
N ILE A 58 -10.63 -7.69 5.15
CA ILE A 58 -9.94 -7.50 3.87
C ILE A 58 -8.86 -8.54 3.58
N GLU A 59 -8.71 -9.55 4.44
CA GLU A 59 -7.65 -10.56 4.25
C GLU A 59 -7.74 -11.24 2.88
N GLY A 60 -8.94 -11.57 2.44
CA GLY A 60 -9.16 -12.25 1.17
C GLY A 60 -8.92 -11.40 -0.06
N ASP A 61 -8.75 -10.08 0.11
CA ASP A 61 -8.51 -9.17 -1.02
C ASP A 61 -7.05 -9.21 -1.49
N PHE A 62 -6.15 -9.67 -0.63
CA PHE A 62 -4.72 -9.67 -0.93
C PHE A 62 -4.26 -11.03 -1.43
N ARG A 63 -3.45 -11.01 -2.47
CA ARG A 63 -2.84 -12.22 -3.01
C ARG A 63 -1.79 -12.79 -2.07
N GLY A 64 -1.16 -11.93 -1.27
CA GLY A 64 -0.19 -12.36 -0.29
C GLY A 64 0.24 -11.24 0.64
N LEU A 65 1.05 -11.63 1.61
CA LEU A 65 1.59 -10.76 2.65
C LEU A 65 3.06 -11.09 2.83
N LEU A 66 3.90 -10.07 2.87
CA LEU A 66 5.35 -10.25 3.08
C LEU A 66 5.76 -9.43 4.30
N THR A 67 6.34 -10.11 5.30
CA THR A 67 6.82 -9.47 6.51
C THR A 67 8.31 -9.18 6.43
N GLU A 68 8.81 -8.27 7.27
CA GLU A 68 10.24 -7.97 7.35
C GLU A 68 11.05 -9.23 7.67
N ARG A 69 10.55 -10.03 8.59
CA ARG A 69 11.23 -11.25 9.01
C ARG A 69 11.38 -12.24 7.86
N GLU A 70 10.31 -12.45 7.12
CA GLU A 70 10.31 -13.38 5.98
C GLU A 70 11.15 -12.87 4.81
N ALA A 71 11.10 -11.57 4.59
CA ALA A 71 11.84 -10.95 3.50
C ALA A 71 13.33 -10.77 3.82
N GLY A 72 13.68 -10.71 5.11
CA GLY A 72 15.04 -10.44 5.53
C GLY A 72 15.49 -9.01 5.29
N CYS A 73 14.55 -8.06 5.22
CA CYS A 73 14.85 -6.65 4.98
C CYS A 73 13.76 -5.77 5.60
N ALA A 74 14.07 -4.48 5.74
CA ALA A 74 13.13 -3.52 6.31
C ALA A 74 11.95 -3.27 5.37
N VAL A 75 10.77 -2.95 5.93
CA VAL A 75 9.57 -2.68 5.14
C VAL A 75 9.77 -1.48 4.21
N CYS A 76 10.55 -0.50 4.63
CA CYS A 76 10.83 0.70 3.85
C CYS A 76 11.99 0.55 2.87
N SER A 77 12.43 -0.68 2.61
CA SER A 77 13.55 -0.91 1.71
C SER A 77 13.09 -1.17 0.27
N ARG A 78 13.94 -0.80 -0.66
CA ARG A 78 13.75 -1.14 -2.08
C ARG A 78 13.59 -2.65 -2.28
N THR A 79 14.37 -3.44 -1.55
CA THR A 79 14.34 -4.90 -1.65
C THR A 79 12.96 -5.45 -1.32
N MET A 80 12.29 -4.90 -0.30
CA MET A 80 10.94 -5.33 0.07
C MET A 80 9.96 -5.13 -1.08
N LEU A 81 9.98 -3.94 -1.68
CA LEU A 81 9.08 -3.64 -2.80
C LEU A 81 9.36 -4.52 -4.01
N GLU A 82 10.62 -4.75 -4.31
CA GLU A 82 10.99 -5.60 -5.44
C GLU A 82 10.61 -7.06 -5.22
N LYS A 83 10.74 -7.56 -3.99
CA LYS A 83 10.30 -8.91 -3.66
C LYS A 83 8.79 -9.08 -3.81
N ALA A 84 8.03 -8.11 -3.31
CA ALA A 84 6.57 -8.13 -3.45
C ALA A 84 6.17 -8.09 -4.93
N MET A 85 6.80 -7.23 -5.71
CA MET A 85 6.56 -7.13 -7.15
C MET A 85 6.81 -8.45 -7.87
N ARG A 86 7.90 -9.13 -7.53
CA ARG A 86 8.21 -10.44 -8.14
C ARG A 86 7.18 -11.49 -7.80
N ARG A 87 6.67 -11.48 -6.58
CA ARG A 87 5.62 -12.41 -6.17
C ARG A 87 4.31 -12.16 -6.91
N LEU A 88 4.08 -10.92 -7.30
CA LEU A 88 2.93 -10.55 -8.13
C LEU A 88 3.17 -10.81 -9.61
N ARG A 89 4.40 -11.15 -9.99
CA ARG A 89 4.81 -11.34 -11.39
C ARG A 89 4.52 -10.11 -12.23
N SER A 90 4.79 -8.95 -11.65
CA SER A 90 4.51 -7.65 -12.24
C SER A 90 5.82 -6.93 -12.54
N GLN A 91 5.74 -5.79 -13.23
CA GLN A 91 6.87 -4.92 -13.51
C GLN A 91 6.67 -3.57 -12.83
N LYS A 92 7.75 -2.84 -12.62
CA LYS A 92 7.68 -1.54 -11.95
C LYS A 92 6.73 -0.57 -12.65
N ALA A 93 6.73 -0.56 -13.97
CA ALA A 93 5.87 0.34 -14.75
C ALA A 93 4.37 0.07 -14.53
N ASP A 94 4.03 -1.16 -14.13
CA ASP A 94 2.64 -1.60 -13.97
C ASP A 94 2.26 -1.77 -12.48
N THR A 95 3.13 -1.35 -11.58
CA THR A 95 2.94 -1.52 -10.13
C THR A 95 2.89 -0.17 -9.44
N VAL A 96 1.90 0.00 -8.55
CA VAL A 96 1.78 1.19 -7.72
C VAL A 96 1.93 0.82 -6.25
N VAL A 97 2.56 1.68 -5.48
CA VAL A 97 2.74 1.50 -4.03
C VAL A 97 1.85 2.50 -3.30
N PHE A 98 0.96 1.98 -2.47
CA PHE A 98 0.12 2.79 -1.58
C PHE A 98 0.75 2.80 -0.20
N THR A 99 1.08 3.96 0.30
CA THR A 99 1.72 4.06 1.62
C THR A 99 1.32 5.33 2.36
N GLY A 100 1.30 5.24 3.68
CA GLY A 100 1.02 6.38 4.56
C GLY A 100 2.27 7.02 5.15
N THR A 101 3.48 6.66 4.69
CA THR A 101 4.74 7.18 5.26
C THR A 101 5.64 7.79 4.20
N LEU A 102 6.38 8.82 4.58
CA LEU A 102 7.33 9.49 3.70
C LEU A 102 8.46 8.55 3.26
N ALA A 103 8.96 7.74 4.20
CA ALA A 103 10.07 6.83 3.91
C ALA A 103 9.75 5.89 2.75
N LEU A 104 8.54 5.37 2.72
CA LEU A 104 8.11 4.47 1.64
C LEU A 104 7.88 5.21 0.33
N VAL A 105 7.34 6.42 0.38
CA VAL A 105 7.19 7.23 -0.85
C VAL A 105 8.56 7.49 -1.46
N GLU A 106 9.53 7.89 -0.64
CA GLU A 106 10.90 8.13 -1.11
C GLU A 106 11.51 6.88 -1.73
N THR A 107 11.39 5.76 -1.04
CA THR A 107 11.94 4.49 -1.51
C THR A 107 11.29 4.04 -2.81
N ALA A 108 9.97 4.13 -2.89
CA ALA A 108 9.23 3.72 -4.09
C ALA A 108 9.64 4.56 -5.29
N LYS A 109 9.75 5.87 -5.12
CA LYS A 109 10.14 6.76 -6.22
C LYS A 109 11.57 6.52 -6.67
N LYS A 110 12.50 6.36 -5.74
CA LYS A 110 13.89 6.06 -6.08
C LYS A 110 14.05 4.72 -6.76
N ALA A 111 13.20 3.77 -6.43
CA ALA A 111 13.23 2.43 -7.03
C ALA A 111 12.53 2.35 -8.38
N GLY A 112 11.85 3.42 -8.79
CA GLY A 112 11.16 3.46 -10.09
C GLY A 112 9.70 3.04 -10.06
N PHE A 113 9.10 2.91 -8.89
CA PHE A 113 7.67 2.61 -8.75
C PHE A 113 6.85 3.89 -8.77
N ARG A 114 5.59 3.78 -9.16
CA ARG A 114 4.62 4.83 -8.90
C ARG A 114 4.18 4.74 -7.44
N ALA A 115 3.89 5.89 -6.85
CA ALA A 115 3.50 5.94 -5.45
C ALA A 115 2.24 6.78 -5.27
N VAL A 116 1.34 6.26 -4.43
CA VAL A 116 0.16 6.97 -3.94
C VAL A 116 0.37 7.26 -2.47
N ALA A 117 0.39 8.54 -2.11
CA ALA A 117 0.46 8.95 -0.71
C ALA A 117 -0.93 8.88 -0.09
N VAL A 118 -1.08 8.08 0.97
CA VAL A 118 -2.35 7.92 1.68
C VAL A 118 -2.30 8.77 2.97
N GLY A 119 -3.30 9.61 3.17
CA GLY A 119 -3.35 10.50 4.33
C GLY A 119 -3.83 9.84 5.60
N GLY A 120 -3.53 10.47 6.73
CA GLY A 120 -4.04 10.10 8.04
C GLY A 120 -3.07 9.38 8.96
N ALA A 121 -1.94 8.88 8.45
CA ALA A 121 -0.97 8.16 9.27
C ALA A 121 0.12 9.06 9.87
N VAL A 122 0.34 10.22 9.29
CA VAL A 122 1.45 11.13 9.66
C VAL A 122 0.95 12.54 9.87
N GLY A 123 1.81 13.39 10.46
CA GLY A 123 1.52 14.81 10.67
C GLY A 123 1.57 15.61 9.37
N GLU A 124 1.20 16.87 9.47
CA GLU A 124 1.02 17.73 8.29
C GLU A 124 2.32 17.97 7.52
N ASP A 125 3.43 18.17 8.21
CA ASP A 125 4.71 18.43 7.55
C ASP A 125 5.18 17.24 6.72
N GLU A 126 5.09 16.05 7.30
CA GLU A 126 5.45 14.81 6.58
C GLU A 126 4.51 14.59 5.41
N TRP A 127 3.21 14.84 5.61
CA TRP A 127 2.21 14.71 4.56
C TRP A 127 2.53 15.61 3.35
N ARG A 128 2.92 16.86 3.59
CA ARG A 128 3.31 17.75 2.50
C ARG A 128 4.49 17.24 1.71
N GLN A 129 5.48 16.68 2.41
CA GLN A 129 6.66 16.10 1.74
C GLN A 129 6.27 14.88 0.92
N MET A 130 5.37 14.05 1.42
CA MET A 130 4.86 12.90 0.69
C MET A 130 4.16 13.34 -0.59
N CYS A 131 3.29 14.33 -0.51
CA CYS A 131 2.55 14.84 -1.67
C CYS A 131 3.46 15.44 -2.73
N ALA A 132 4.56 16.07 -2.31
CA ALA A 132 5.53 16.64 -3.25
C ALA A 132 6.25 15.59 -4.07
N LEU A 133 6.40 14.37 -3.55
CA LEU A 133 7.15 13.29 -4.19
C LEU A 133 6.27 12.26 -4.89
N ALA A 134 5.08 12.01 -4.35
CA ALA A 134 4.21 10.95 -4.86
C ALA A 134 3.62 11.32 -6.22
N ASP A 135 3.26 10.32 -7.00
CA ASP A 135 2.58 10.52 -8.28
C ASP A 135 1.13 10.95 -8.07
N TYR A 136 0.51 10.44 -7.01
CA TYR A 136 -0.86 10.76 -6.65
C TYR A 136 -0.97 10.93 -5.15
N GLU A 137 -1.88 11.79 -4.72
CA GLU A 137 -2.18 11.97 -3.30
C GLU A 137 -3.62 11.59 -3.03
N LEU A 138 -3.83 10.88 -1.92
CA LEU A 138 -5.14 10.38 -1.53
C LEU A 138 -5.34 10.70 -0.05
N PRO A 139 -5.73 11.95 0.27
CA PRO A 139 -5.97 12.33 1.66
C PRO A 139 -6.98 11.42 2.34
N HIS A 140 -7.99 10.99 1.58
CA HIS A 140 -9.02 10.06 2.02
C HIS A 140 -9.34 9.11 0.87
N TYR A 141 -9.56 7.82 1.18
CA TYR A 141 -9.95 6.85 0.14
C TYR A 141 -11.25 7.25 -0.55
N GLU A 142 -12.12 7.94 0.16
CA GLU A 142 -13.37 8.43 -0.40
C GLU A 142 -13.16 9.41 -1.56
N ASP A 143 -12.01 10.08 -1.60
CA ASP A 143 -11.68 10.98 -2.71
C ASP A 143 -11.50 10.22 -4.02
N TRP A 144 -10.99 8.99 -3.95
CA TRP A 144 -10.90 8.12 -5.13
C TRP A 144 -12.28 7.83 -5.71
N LEU A 145 -13.24 7.59 -4.83
CA LEU A 145 -14.60 7.24 -5.25
C LEU A 145 -15.30 8.38 -5.99
N ARG A 146 -14.90 9.62 -5.73
CA ARG A 146 -15.46 10.79 -6.41
C ARG A 146 -14.92 10.95 -7.84
N LEU A 147 -13.78 10.33 -8.13
CA LEU A 147 -13.18 10.39 -9.46
C LEU A 147 -13.80 9.37 -10.41
N GLU A 148 -14.52 8.41 -9.85
CA GLU A 148 -15.24 7.41 -10.60
C GLU A 148 -16.61 7.97 -11.02
#